data_3ac721998142957ca32e2d8e25ff493f
#
_entry.id   3ac721998142957ca32e2d8e25ff493f
#
_cell.length_a   1.000
_cell.length_b   1.000
_cell.length_c   1.000
_cell.angle_alpha   90.00
_cell.angle_beta   90.00
_cell.angle_gamma   90.00
#
_symmetry.space_group_name_H-M   'P 1'
#
loop_
_entity.id
_entity.type
_entity.pdbx_description
1 polymer ?
#
loop_
_entity_poly.entity_id
_entity_poly.type
_entity_poly.pdbx_seq_one_letter_code
_entity_poly.pdbx_strand_id
1 'polypeptide(L)'
;MIDYAEFQSAIGLNWYDIDPNLQLQMRRLLDPADFDWLEPELRKVGALCGGPVAARAEITDKHSPELVKFDRWGDPLDEVRHHPGALATKRDLWEAGVSGPRLYNEARRRGRHLPEVVPTALNYMLSQAEIGMLCSVGMTSGVIGLVRRFAPPEVQREFMPHLTAEHFDDAWDGAMFMTEKTGGSDLATLTTTARRDGDRWILNGSKWFCSSVDASAIATLARPDGGAEGLRGVALFLVPRIRRDGSHNGISIR
;
A
#
# COMPACT_ATOMS: atom_id res chain seq x y z
N MET A 1 -13.20 -21.35 -34.86
CA MET A 1 -13.87 -20.85 -33.64
C MET A 1 -13.10 -21.47 -32.46
N ILE A 2 -12.66 -20.67 -31.50
CA ILE A 2 -11.96 -21.21 -30.34
C ILE A 2 -13.00 -21.89 -29.45
N ASP A 3 -12.77 -23.14 -29.08
CA ASP A 3 -13.62 -23.83 -28.11
C ASP A 3 -13.16 -23.44 -26.68
N TYR A 4 -13.91 -22.57 -26.06
CA TYR A 4 -13.63 -22.09 -24.69
C TYR A 4 -13.97 -23.14 -23.63
N ALA A 5 -14.64 -24.24 -23.95
CA ALA A 5 -14.94 -25.31 -22.99
C ALA A 5 -13.69 -26.08 -22.54
N GLU A 6 -12.60 -25.98 -23.28
CA GLU A 6 -11.30 -26.57 -22.92
C GLU A 6 -10.50 -25.72 -21.93
N PHE A 7 -10.86 -24.43 -21.75
CA PHE A 7 -10.16 -23.55 -20.82
C PHE A 7 -10.69 -23.75 -19.40
N GLN A 8 -9.82 -24.22 -18.52
CA GLN A 8 -10.13 -24.34 -17.10
C GLN A 8 -9.81 -23.05 -16.36
N SER A 9 -10.67 -22.65 -15.42
CA SER A 9 -10.36 -21.54 -14.52
C SER A 9 -9.15 -21.88 -13.66
N ALA A 10 -8.23 -20.93 -13.53
CA ALA A 10 -7.12 -21.03 -12.57
C ALA A 10 -7.55 -20.66 -11.13
N ILE A 11 -8.77 -20.13 -10.94
CA ILE A 11 -9.31 -19.83 -9.61
C ILE A 11 -9.54 -21.15 -8.86
N GLY A 12 -9.07 -21.20 -7.62
CA GLY A 12 -9.08 -22.39 -6.77
C GLY A 12 -7.80 -23.23 -6.86
N LEU A 13 -6.89 -22.92 -7.78
CA LEU A 13 -5.57 -23.55 -7.85
C LEU A 13 -4.54 -22.76 -7.05
N ASN A 14 -3.45 -23.42 -6.66
CA ASN A 14 -2.30 -22.73 -6.09
C ASN A 14 -1.44 -22.12 -7.21
N TRP A 15 -1.38 -20.80 -7.30
CA TRP A 15 -0.70 -20.12 -8.41
C TRP A 15 0.83 -20.18 -8.34
N TYR A 16 1.40 -20.53 -7.21
CA TYR A 16 2.81 -20.89 -7.14
C TYR A 16 3.05 -22.28 -7.74
N ASP A 17 2.18 -23.25 -7.44
CA ASP A 17 2.35 -24.64 -7.88
C ASP A 17 2.12 -24.83 -9.38
N ILE A 18 1.27 -24.02 -9.99
CA ILE A 18 0.99 -24.10 -11.44
C ILE A 18 1.92 -23.21 -12.28
N ASP A 19 2.84 -22.44 -11.66
CA ASP A 19 3.81 -21.62 -12.38
C ASP A 19 5.23 -22.20 -12.28
N PRO A 20 5.64 -23.10 -13.20
CA PRO A 20 6.96 -23.69 -13.19
C PRO A 20 8.08 -22.68 -13.44
N ASN A 21 7.78 -21.55 -14.12
CA ASN A 21 8.77 -20.52 -14.38
C ASN A 21 9.06 -19.73 -13.09
N LEU A 22 8.04 -19.34 -12.31
CA LEU A 22 8.22 -18.71 -11.02
C LEU A 22 9.04 -19.61 -10.07
N GLN A 23 8.70 -20.91 -9.98
CA GLN A 23 9.44 -21.87 -9.18
C GLN A 23 10.91 -21.97 -9.61
N LEU A 24 11.17 -22.03 -10.92
CA LEU A 24 12.54 -22.07 -11.46
C LEU A 24 13.32 -20.80 -11.08
N GLN A 25 12.71 -19.61 -11.19
CA GLN A 25 13.34 -18.35 -10.83
C GLN A 25 13.67 -18.30 -9.33
N MET A 26 12.74 -18.72 -8.45
CA MET A 26 12.99 -18.76 -7.01
C MET A 26 14.15 -19.69 -6.64
N ARG A 27 14.24 -20.88 -7.26
CA ARG A 27 15.35 -21.82 -7.05
C ARG A 27 16.69 -21.28 -7.53
N ARG A 28 16.70 -20.43 -8.56
CA ARG A 28 17.93 -19.84 -9.13
C ARG A 28 18.42 -18.61 -8.37
N LEU A 29 17.49 -17.81 -7.84
CA LEU A 29 17.81 -16.51 -7.25
C LEU A 29 17.96 -16.53 -5.74
N LEU A 30 17.41 -17.54 -5.07
CA LEU A 30 17.57 -17.73 -3.63
C LEU A 30 18.73 -18.69 -3.36
N ASP A 31 19.48 -18.44 -2.28
CA ASP A 31 20.37 -19.49 -1.80
C ASP A 31 19.56 -20.67 -1.23
N PRO A 32 20.10 -21.89 -1.20
CA PRO A 32 19.36 -23.07 -0.77
C PRO A 32 18.75 -22.94 0.62
N ALA A 33 19.44 -22.32 1.57
CA ALA A 33 18.93 -22.16 2.93
C ALA A 33 17.81 -21.12 3.02
N ASP A 34 17.79 -20.12 2.14
CA ASP A 34 16.66 -19.20 2.03
C ASP A 34 15.48 -19.86 1.30
N PHE A 35 15.76 -20.62 0.25
CA PHE A 35 14.72 -21.32 -0.50
C PHE A 35 13.94 -22.30 0.40
N ASP A 36 14.61 -23.06 1.23
CA ASP A 36 13.99 -24.10 2.08
C ASP A 36 12.91 -23.55 3.01
N TRP A 37 13.08 -22.34 3.57
CA TRP A 37 12.08 -21.78 4.46
C TRP A 37 11.08 -20.84 3.73
N LEU A 38 11.46 -20.29 2.57
CA LEU A 38 10.63 -19.37 1.80
C LEU A 38 9.68 -20.10 0.83
N GLU A 39 10.03 -21.25 0.29
CA GLU A 39 9.15 -21.99 -0.62
C GLU A 39 7.79 -22.30 0.01
N PRO A 40 7.68 -22.78 1.28
CA PRO A 40 6.39 -22.94 1.93
C PRO A 40 5.57 -21.64 2.05
N GLU A 41 6.24 -20.50 2.24
CA GLU A 41 5.59 -19.20 2.32
C GLU A 41 5.09 -18.73 0.95
N LEU A 42 5.88 -18.94 -0.12
CA LEU A 42 5.46 -18.69 -1.49
C LEU A 42 4.23 -19.53 -1.87
N ARG A 43 4.19 -20.79 -1.46
CA ARG A 43 3.02 -21.68 -1.66
C ARG A 43 1.79 -21.18 -0.91
N LYS A 44 1.93 -20.69 0.32
CA LYS A 44 0.82 -20.10 1.07
C LYS A 44 0.22 -18.91 0.34
N VAL A 45 1.07 -18.01 -0.17
CA VAL A 45 0.61 -16.84 -0.93
C VAL A 45 0.05 -17.25 -2.28
N GLY A 46 0.64 -18.25 -2.95
CA GLY A 46 0.08 -18.81 -4.19
C GLY A 46 -1.33 -19.38 -4.02
N ALA A 47 -1.58 -20.11 -2.93
CA ALA A 47 -2.92 -20.60 -2.58
C ALA A 47 -3.86 -19.45 -2.20
N LEU A 48 -3.39 -18.44 -1.49
CA LEU A 48 -4.16 -17.25 -1.14
C LEU A 48 -4.58 -16.46 -2.38
N CYS A 49 -3.66 -16.17 -3.29
CA CYS A 49 -3.91 -15.42 -4.52
C CYS A 49 -4.83 -16.19 -5.48
N GLY A 50 -4.55 -17.45 -5.76
CA GLY A 50 -5.35 -18.27 -6.66
C GLY A 50 -6.71 -18.70 -6.10
N GLY A 51 -6.87 -18.67 -4.77
CA GLY A 51 -8.11 -19.04 -4.10
C GLY A 51 -8.94 -17.81 -3.67
N PRO A 52 -8.93 -17.47 -2.37
CA PRO A 52 -9.88 -16.49 -1.83
C PRO A 52 -9.65 -15.06 -2.37
N VAL A 53 -8.44 -14.65 -2.72
CA VAL A 53 -8.19 -13.31 -3.27
C VAL A 53 -8.81 -13.19 -4.67
N ALA A 54 -8.51 -14.11 -5.59
CA ALA A 54 -9.07 -14.10 -6.93
C ALA A 54 -10.61 -14.20 -6.91
N ALA A 55 -11.18 -15.08 -6.07
CA ALA A 55 -12.63 -15.21 -5.93
C ALA A 55 -13.30 -13.93 -5.40
N ARG A 56 -12.66 -13.22 -4.47
CA ARG A 56 -13.16 -11.94 -3.95
C ARG A 56 -12.99 -10.81 -4.96
N ALA A 57 -11.91 -10.82 -5.76
CA ALA A 57 -11.67 -9.82 -6.80
C ALA A 57 -12.81 -9.78 -7.83
N GLU A 58 -13.35 -10.92 -8.25
CA GLU A 58 -14.51 -10.98 -9.14
C GLU A 58 -15.77 -10.29 -8.58
N ILE A 59 -15.89 -10.25 -7.24
CA ILE A 59 -17.01 -9.60 -6.56
C ILE A 59 -16.72 -8.12 -6.39
N THR A 60 -15.54 -7.78 -5.89
CA THR A 60 -15.15 -6.39 -5.57
C THR A 60 -14.98 -5.52 -6.80
N ASP A 61 -14.63 -6.12 -7.96
CA ASP A 61 -14.61 -5.42 -9.26
C ASP A 61 -15.98 -4.83 -9.64
N LYS A 62 -17.05 -5.47 -9.18
CA LYS A 62 -18.45 -5.02 -9.41
C LYS A 62 -18.99 -4.14 -8.27
N HIS A 63 -18.25 -3.97 -7.19
CA HIS A 63 -18.67 -3.26 -5.99
C HIS A 63 -17.59 -2.26 -5.57
N SER A 64 -17.53 -1.14 -6.30
CA SER A 64 -16.59 -0.04 -6.01
C SER A 64 -16.76 0.50 -4.60
N PRO A 65 -15.70 1.04 -3.99
CA PRO A 65 -15.82 1.76 -2.72
C PRO A 65 -16.82 2.92 -2.83
N GLU A 66 -17.56 3.16 -1.77
CA GLU A 66 -18.53 4.25 -1.66
C GLU A 66 -17.95 5.39 -0.82
N LEU A 67 -18.02 6.63 -1.33
CA LEU A 67 -17.68 7.81 -0.55
C LEU A 67 -18.93 8.33 0.17
N VAL A 68 -18.96 8.23 1.49
CA VAL A 68 -19.99 8.86 2.35
C VAL A 68 -19.48 10.23 2.76
N LYS A 69 -19.96 11.24 2.05
CA LYS A 69 -19.46 12.62 2.16
C LYS A 69 -19.92 13.31 3.44
N PHE A 70 -21.17 13.09 3.82
CA PHE A 70 -21.81 13.73 4.96
C PHE A 70 -22.53 12.69 5.82
N ASP A 71 -22.65 12.97 7.08
CA ASP A 71 -23.54 12.24 7.96
C ASP A 71 -25.01 12.63 7.73
N ARG A 72 -25.92 12.01 8.50
CA ARG A 72 -27.37 12.31 8.41
C ARG A 72 -27.74 13.74 8.86
N TRP A 73 -26.82 14.46 9.47
CA TRP A 73 -27.06 15.83 9.96
C TRP A 73 -26.45 16.88 9.03
N GLY A 74 -25.70 16.45 8.01
CA GLY A 74 -25.01 17.30 7.05
C GLY A 74 -23.57 17.66 7.46
N ASP A 75 -23.04 17.09 8.53
CA ASP A 75 -21.66 17.29 8.93
C ASP A 75 -20.71 16.49 8.04
N PRO A 76 -19.53 17.04 7.66
CA PRO A 76 -18.56 16.35 6.84
C PRO A 76 -18.05 15.06 7.51
N LEU A 77 -18.15 13.93 6.81
CA LEU A 77 -17.70 12.63 7.24
C LEU A 77 -16.47 12.17 6.46
N ASP A 78 -16.47 12.34 5.14
CA ASP A 78 -15.41 11.93 4.22
C ASP A 78 -14.93 10.46 4.47
N GLU A 79 -15.90 9.56 4.72
CA GLU A 79 -15.69 8.13 4.96
C GLU A 79 -15.69 7.37 3.65
N VAL A 80 -14.69 6.51 3.43
CA VAL A 80 -14.68 5.55 2.32
C VAL A 80 -15.12 4.19 2.84
N ARG A 81 -16.23 3.68 2.32
CA ARG A 81 -16.76 2.36 2.65
C ARG A 81 -16.35 1.34 1.59
N HIS A 82 -15.55 0.40 2.02
CA HIS A 82 -15.09 -0.69 1.18
C HIS A 82 -16.02 -1.90 1.28
N HIS A 83 -16.12 -2.66 0.20
CA HIS A 83 -16.78 -3.96 0.24
C HIS A 83 -16.06 -4.88 1.25
N PRO A 84 -16.79 -5.69 2.07
CA PRO A 84 -16.17 -6.57 3.06
C PRO A 84 -15.12 -7.53 2.47
N GLY A 85 -15.31 -7.96 1.21
CA GLY A 85 -14.33 -8.78 0.48
C GLY A 85 -13.00 -8.06 0.26
N ALA A 86 -13.01 -6.75 -0.02
CA ALA A 86 -11.77 -5.96 -0.17
C ALA A 86 -11.03 -5.84 1.16
N LEU A 87 -11.74 -5.61 2.26
CA LEU A 87 -11.17 -5.56 3.61
C LEU A 87 -10.59 -6.91 4.03
N ALA A 88 -11.28 -8.02 3.71
CA ALA A 88 -10.79 -9.36 3.97
C ALA A 88 -9.51 -9.66 3.16
N THR A 89 -9.46 -9.25 1.88
CA THR A 89 -8.25 -9.38 1.06
C THR A 89 -7.09 -8.58 1.65
N LYS A 90 -7.33 -7.34 2.05
CA LYS A 90 -6.31 -6.49 2.67
C LYS A 90 -5.73 -7.12 3.94
N ARG A 91 -6.59 -7.66 4.81
CA ARG A 91 -6.20 -8.39 6.02
C ARG A 91 -5.35 -9.63 5.70
N ASP A 92 -5.84 -10.48 4.80
CA ASP A 92 -5.14 -11.72 4.44
C ASP A 92 -3.75 -11.45 3.85
N LEU A 93 -3.62 -10.42 3.00
CA LEU A 93 -2.33 -10.01 2.43
C LEU A 93 -1.36 -9.48 3.50
N TRP A 94 -1.88 -8.75 4.49
CA TRP A 94 -1.07 -8.27 5.61
C TRP A 94 -0.54 -9.43 6.45
N GLU A 95 -1.44 -10.30 6.90
CA GLU A 95 -1.11 -11.47 7.73
C GLU A 95 -0.24 -12.49 6.98
N ALA A 96 -0.37 -12.60 5.67
CA ALA A 96 0.50 -13.43 4.84
C ALA A 96 1.91 -12.84 4.65
N GLY A 97 2.13 -11.56 4.99
CA GLY A 97 3.40 -10.86 4.83
C GLY A 97 3.66 -10.36 3.40
N VAL A 98 2.59 -10.20 2.59
CA VAL A 98 2.68 -9.55 1.26
C VAL A 98 2.81 -8.04 1.43
N SER A 99 2.01 -7.44 2.31
CA SER A 99 2.06 -6.03 2.68
C SER A 99 2.54 -5.77 4.10
N GLY A 100 2.41 -6.77 4.98
CA GLY A 100 2.81 -6.69 6.38
C GLY A 100 4.27 -7.11 6.64
N PRO A 101 4.76 -6.89 7.86
CA PRO A 101 6.16 -7.11 8.22
C PRO A 101 6.53 -8.57 8.50
N ARG A 102 5.59 -9.51 8.45
CA ARG A 102 5.76 -10.89 8.94
C ARG A 102 7.00 -11.58 8.36
N LEU A 103 7.18 -11.56 7.04
CA LEU A 103 8.32 -12.22 6.41
C LEU A 103 9.65 -11.52 6.71
N TYR A 104 9.65 -10.18 6.80
CA TYR A 104 10.83 -9.40 7.22
C TYR A 104 11.22 -9.72 8.66
N ASN A 105 10.24 -9.84 9.56
CA ASN A 105 10.47 -10.19 10.96
C ASN A 105 10.96 -11.65 11.09
N GLU A 106 10.42 -12.57 10.30
CA GLU A 106 10.86 -13.97 10.29
C GLU A 106 12.30 -14.10 9.77
N ALA A 107 12.64 -13.41 8.67
CA ALA A 107 14.03 -13.37 8.19
C ALA A 107 14.99 -12.85 9.27
N ARG A 108 14.61 -11.76 9.96
CA ARG A 108 15.41 -11.19 11.05
C ARG A 108 15.57 -12.15 12.23
N ARG A 109 14.50 -12.88 12.63
CA ARG A 109 14.58 -13.92 13.68
C ARG A 109 15.56 -15.04 13.31
N ARG A 110 15.72 -15.30 12.01
CA ARG A 110 16.71 -16.26 11.46
C ARG A 110 18.12 -15.67 11.28
N GLY A 111 18.34 -14.41 11.68
CA GLY A 111 19.60 -13.70 11.46
C GLY A 111 19.89 -13.38 9.99
N ARG A 112 18.84 -13.28 9.16
CA ARG A 112 18.91 -13.04 7.72
C ARG A 112 18.20 -11.75 7.30
N HIS A 113 18.45 -11.31 6.08
CA HIS A 113 17.64 -10.34 5.38
C HIS A 113 16.67 -11.07 4.46
N LEU A 114 15.46 -10.56 4.32
CA LEU A 114 14.53 -11.07 3.31
C LEU A 114 15.07 -10.69 1.93
N PRO A 115 15.37 -11.67 1.03
CA PRO A 115 15.85 -11.36 -0.31
C PRO A 115 14.83 -10.57 -1.11
N GLU A 116 15.26 -9.53 -1.84
CA GLU A 116 14.39 -8.60 -2.60
C GLU A 116 13.54 -9.29 -3.69
N VAL A 117 14.00 -10.45 -4.17
CA VAL A 117 13.22 -11.24 -5.12
C VAL A 117 11.94 -11.81 -4.51
N VAL A 118 11.87 -11.99 -3.19
CA VAL A 118 10.70 -12.56 -2.50
C VAL A 118 9.51 -11.60 -2.55
N PRO A 119 9.60 -10.34 -2.07
CA PRO A 119 8.52 -9.38 -2.26
C PRO A 119 8.09 -9.24 -3.73
N THR A 120 9.03 -9.31 -4.68
CA THR A 120 8.73 -9.28 -6.11
C THR A 120 7.87 -10.48 -6.53
N ALA A 121 8.22 -11.70 -6.08
CA ALA A 121 7.44 -12.90 -6.37
C ALA A 121 6.03 -12.86 -5.75
N LEU A 122 5.89 -12.35 -4.52
CA LEU A 122 4.60 -12.17 -3.87
C LEU A 122 3.73 -11.18 -4.65
N ASN A 123 4.29 -10.04 -5.03
CA ASN A 123 3.62 -9.02 -5.83
C ASN A 123 3.25 -9.53 -7.23
N TYR A 124 4.07 -10.38 -7.84
CA TYR A 124 3.79 -11.03 -9.12
C TYR A 124 2.51 -11.89 -9.04
N MET A 125 2.38 -12.71 -8.01
CA MET A 125 1.16 -13.51 -7.80
C MET A 125 -0.05 -12.62 -7.48
N LEU A 126 0.11 -11.62 -6.61
CA LEU A 126 -0.96 -10.68 -6.26
C LEU A 126 -1.43 -9.88 -7.47
N SER A 127 -0.52 -9.43 -8.35
CA SER A 127 -0.89 -8.64 -9.54
C SER A 127 -1.82 -9.37 -10.49
N GLN A 128 -1.77 -10.69 -10.51
CA GLN A 128 -2.65 -11.53 -11.31
C GLN A 128 -4.00 -11.74 -10.63
N ALA A 129 -4.04 -11.71 -9.30
CA ALA A 129 -5.24 -11.94 -8.51
C ALA A 129 -6.07 -10.65 -8.33
N GLU A 130 -5.42 -9.56 -7.93
CA GLU A 130 -6.08 -8.30 -7.57
C GLU A 130 -5.09 -7.12 -7.73
N ILE A 131 -5.06 -6.55 -8.93
CA ILE A 131 -4.13 -5.48 -9.29
C ILE A 131 -4.39 -4.18 -8.51
N GLY A 132 -5.64 -3.89 -8.16
CA GLY A 132 -6.00 -2.70 -7.38
C GLY A 132 -5.37 -2.75 -5.98
N MET A 133 -5.39 -3.92 -5.36
CA MET A 133 -4.79 -4.12 -4.04
C MET A 133 -3.26 -4.02 -4.07
N LEU A 134 -2.62 -4.42 -5.18
CA LEU A 134 -1.17 -4.27 -5.36
C LEU A 134 -0.73 -2.80 -5.27
N CYS A 135 -1.54 -1.87 -5.78
CA CYS A 135 -1.26 -0.43 -5.66
C CYS A 135 -1.18 0.00 -4.18
N SER A 136 -2.15 -0.41 -3.36
CA SER A 136 -2.16 -0.11 -1.91
C SER A 136 -0.95 -0.70 -1.18
N VAL A 137 -0.60 -1.95 -1.50
CA VAL A 137 0.58 -2.65 -0.95
C VAL A 137 1.87 -1.89 -1.30
N GLY A 138 2.03 -1.52 -2.57
CA GLY A 138 3.21 -0.79 -3.04
C GLY A 138 3.36 0.58 -2.38
N MET A 139 2.26 1.33 -2.21
CA MET A 139 2.30 2.63 -1.55
C MET A 139 2.64 2.52 -0.06
N THR A 140 2.08 1.54 0.65
CA THR A 140 2.40 1.29 2.06
C THR A 140 3.89 0.98 2.22
N SER A 141 4.43 0.09 1.40
CA SER A 141 5.85 -0.22 1.39
C SER A 141 6.73 1.00 1.08
N GLY A 142 6.28 1.84 0.14
CA GLY A 142 6.93 3.11 -0.20
C GLY A 142 6.96 4.08 0.97
N VAL A 143 5.84 4.28 1.67
CA VAL A 143 5.77 5.15 2.87
C VAL A 143 6.67 4.62 3.99
N ILE A 144 6.68 3.31 4.24
CA ILE A 144 7.60 2.68 5.21
C ILE A 144 9.05 3.02 4.86
N GLY A 145 9.43 2.86 3.59
CA GLY A 145 10.77 3.18 3.09
C GLY A 145 11.14 4.66 3.27
N LEU A 146 10.21 5.57 2.93
CA LEU A 146 10.40 7.01 3.08
C LEU A 146 10.55 7.42 4.56
N VAL A 147 9.68 6.94 5.43
CA VAL A 147 9.75 7.25 6.87
C VAL A 147 11.04 6.72 7.47
N ARG A 148 11.42 5.49 7.16
CA ARG A 148 12.64 4.86 7.68
C ARG A 148 13.91 5.59 7.24
N ARG A 149 13.93 6.13 6.03
CA ARG A 149 15.13 6.74 5.42
C ARG A 149 15.25 8.25 5.68
N PHE A 150 14.14 8.97 5.70
CA PHE A 150 14.16 10.43 5.64
C PHE A 150 13.48 11.12 6.81
N ALA A 151 12.60 10.44 7.56
CA ALA A 151 11.91 11.07 8.66
C ALA A 151 12.84 11.26 9.88
N PRO A 152 12.66 12.34 10.64
CA PRO A 152 13.36 12.53 11.93
C PRO A 152 13.02 11.42 12.93
N PRO A 153 13.88 11.15 13.91
CA PRO A 153 13.68 10.05 14.86
C PRO A 153 12.34 10.09 15.63
N GLU A 154 11.82 11.27 15.94
CA GLU A 154 10.52 11.45 16.60
C GLU A 154 9.36 11.01 15.72
N VAL A 155 9.40 11.30 14.41
CA VAL A 155 8.40 10.86 13.44
C VAL A 155 8.50 9.36 13.22
N GLN A 156 9.72 8.81 13.16
CA GLN A 156 9.91 7.35 13.06
C GLN A 156 9.31 6.64 14.29
N ARG A 157 9.55 7.13 15.50
CA ARG A 157 8.98 6.56 16.74
C ARG A 157 7.46 6.60 16.77
N GLU A 158 6.85 7.59 16.15
CA GLU A 158 5.40 7.73 16.08
C GLU A 158 4.77 6.81 15.03
N PHE A 159 5.30 6.80 13.81
CA PHE A 159 4.65 6.14 12.67
C PHE A 159 5.08 4.68 12.47
N MET A 160 6.37 4.36 12.69
CA MET A 160 6.88 3.02 12.36
C MET A 160 6.21 1.87 13.14
N PRO A 161 5.86 2.02 14.45
CA PRO A 161 5.17 0.95 15.16
C PRO A 161 3.85 0.53 14.50
N HIS A 162 3.11 1.49 13.94
CA HIS A 162 1.85 1.24 13.25
C HIS A 162 2.06 0.78 11.80
N LEU A 163 2.96 1.43 11.05
CA LEU A 163 3.27 1.06 9.67
C LEU A 163 3.89 -0.34 9.54
N THR A 164 4.46 -0.87 10.63
CA THR A 164 5.06 -2.20 10.70
C THR A 164 4.47 -3.05 11.83
N ALA A 165 3.19 -2.82 12.18
CA ALA A 165 2.49 -3.64 13.16
C ALA A 165 2.37 -5.10 12.68
N GLU A 166 2.52 -6.06 13.58
CA GLU A 166 2.41 -7.48 13.23
C GLU A 166 0.98 -7.88 12.92
N HIS A 167 0.00 -7.30 13.62
CA HIS A 167 -1.42 -7.57 13.42
C HIS A 167 -2.08 -6.49 12.57
N PHE A 168 -2.95 -6.92 11.65
CA PHE A 168 -3.65 -6.02 10.74
C PHE A 168 -4.49 -4.96 11.45
N ASP A 169 -5.11 -5.30 12.58
CA ASP A 169 -5.99 -4.37 13.31
C ASP A 169 -5.23 -3.19 13.96
N ASP A 170 -3.91 -3.34 14.18
CA ASP A 170 -3.02 -2.29 14.70
C ASP A 170 -2.28 -1.56 13.57
N ALA A 171 -2.44 -2.04 12.34
CA ALA A 171 -1.66 -1.59 11.20
C ALA A 171 -2.20 -0.30 10.59
N TRP A 172 -1.28 0.57 10.21
CA TRP A 172 -1.55 1.72 9.36
C TRP A 172 -1.07 1.44 7.94
N ASP A 173 -1.92 1.73 6.98
CA ASP A 173 -1.53 1.76 5.59
C ASP A 173 -1.02 3.13 5.15
N GLY A 174 -0.25 3.12 4.08
CA GLY A 174 0.36 4.29 3.49
C GLY A 174 -0.23 4.63 2.12
N ALA A 175 -0.29 5.92 1.80
CA ALA A 175 -0.58 6.42 0.47
C ALA A 175 0.43 7.46 0.03
N MET A 176 0.52 7.70 -1.29
CA MET A 176 1.41 8.71 -1.87
C MET A 176 0.63 9.62 -2.82
N PHE A 177 0.53 10.92 -2.48
CA PHE A 177 -0.20 11.91 -3.27
C PHE A 177 0.77 12.93 -3.87
N MET A 178 1.12 12.73 -5.12
CA MET A 178 2.08 13.56 -5.86
C MET A 178 1.38 14.45 -6.88
N THR A 179 0.57 13.83 -7.75
CA THR A 179 -0.08 14.45 -8.91
C THR A 179 -1.08 15.52 -8.50
N GLU A 180 -1.15 16.58 -9.30
CA GLU A 180 -2.17 17.62 -9.24
C GLU A 180 -2.85 17.75 -10.60
N LYS A 181 -3.93 18.54 -10.71
CA LYS A 181 -4.58 18.79 -12.01
C LYS A 181 -3.67 19.52 -13.00
N THR A 182 -2.66 20.23 -12.51
CA THR A 182 -1.62 20.91 -13.32
C THR A 182 -0.62 19.96 -13.94
N GLY A 183 -0.44 18.76 -13.39
CA GLY A 183 0.46 17.74 -13.91
C GLY A 183 0.95 16.76 -12.84
N GLY A 184 1.54 15.66 -13.30
CA GLY A 184 2.11 14.60 -12.44
C GLY A 184 3.54 14.24 -12.84
N SER A 185 3.86 14.24 -14.14
CA SER A 185 5.22 14.02 -14.63
C SER A 185 6.14 15.21 -14.38
N ASP A 186 5.62 16.43 -14.48
CA ASP A 186 6.34 17.65 -14.11
C ASP A 186 5.91 18.14 -12.72
N LEU A 187 6.61 17.69 -11.70
CA LEU A 187 6.37 18.09 -10.32
C LEU A 187 6.83 19.53 -10.01
N ALA A 188 7.55 20.18 -10.92
CA ALA A 188 7.93 21.58 -10.77
C ALA A 188 6.72 22.53 -10.85
N THR A 189 5.62 22.10 -11.49
CA THR A 189 4.37 22.85 -11.64
C THR A 189 3.41 22.71 -10.47
N LEU A 190 3.78 21.96 -9.43
CA LEU A 190 2.99 21.71 -8.24
C LEU A 190 2.57 23.02 -7.55
N THR A 191 1.28 23.11 -7.21
CA THR A 191 0.64 24.29 -6.62
C THR A 191 0.33 24.15 -5.14
N THR A 192 0.34 22.93 -4.59
CA THR A 192 0.14 22.72 -3.15
C THR A 192 1.24 23.44 -2.36
N THR A 193 0.84 24.27 -1.40
CA THR A 193 1.75 25.05 -0.55
C THR A 193 1.86 24.43 0.84
N ALA A 194 2.96 24.73 1.52
CA ALA A 194 3.17 24.37 2.92
C ALA A 194 3.67 25.59 3.71
N ARG A 195 2.89 26.01 4.68
CA ARG A 195 3.20 27.11 5.61
C ARG A 195 3.59 26.56 6.98
N ARG A 196 4.65 27.07 7.54
CA ARG A 196 5.05 26.72 8.91
C ARG A 196 4.16 27.43 9.93
N ASP A 197 3.74 26.68 10.96
CA ASP A 197 2.93 27.18 12.07
C ASP A 197 3.45 26.59 13.39
N GLY A 198 4.39 27.28 14.00
CA GLY A 198 5.13 26.79 15.15
C GLY A 198 6.01 25.57 14.80
N ASP A 199 5.71 24.46 15.43
CA ASP A 199 6.36 23.15 15.21
C ASP A 199 5.70 22.30 14.12
N ARG A 200 4.60 22.79 13.52
CA ARG A 200 3.79 22.10 12.50
C ARG A 200 3.92 22.74 11.12
N TRP A 201 3.47 21.99 10.12
CA TRP A 201 3.24 22.49 8.77
C TRP A 201 1.74 22.41 8.43
N ILE A 202 1.22 23.46 7.84
CA ILE A 202 -0.14 23.52 7.29
C ILE A 202 -0.01 23.45 5.78
N LEU A 203 -0.58 22.40 5.19
CA LEU A 203 -0.62 22.19 3.75
C LEU A 203 -1.95 22.71 3.21
N ASN A 204 -1.90 23.41 2.07
CA ASN A 204 -3.07 23.88 1.37
C ASN A 204 -2.93 23.59 -0.14
N GLY A 205 -3.86 22.81 -0.68
CA GLY A 205 -3.84 22.40 -2.08
C GLY A 205 -4.78 21.26 -2.38
N SER A 206 -4.69 20.73 -3.60
CA SER A 206 -5.53 19.64 -4.06
C SER A 206 -4.67 18.63 -4.82
N LYS A 207 -4.80 17.36 -4.48
CA LYS A 207 -4.14 16.25 -5.17
C LYS A 207 -5.12 15.50 -6.05
N TRP A 208 -4.59 14.85 -7.08
CA TRP A 208 -5.32 14.11 -8.08
C TRP A 208 -4.77 12.69 -8.22
N PHE A 209 -5.59 11.71 -8.61
CA PHE A 209 -5.21 10.30 -8.65
C PHE A 209 -4.72 9.76 -7.30
N CYS A 210 -5.47 10.04 -6.24
CA CYS A 210 -5.16 9.66 -4.86
C CYS A 210 -5.65 8.24 -4.56
N SER A 211 -4.90 7.22 -4.95
CA SER A 211 -5.20 5.83 -4.57
C SER A 211 -5.05 5.64 -3.07
N SER A 212 -5.87 4.76 -2.46
CA SER A 212 -5.94 4.58 -1.00
C SER A 212 -6.11 5.90 -0.27
N VAL A 213 -7.10 6.68 -0.72
CA VAL A 213 -7.36 8.05 -0.25
C VAL A 213 -7.69 8.14 1.24
N ASP A 214 -8.11 7.03 1.82
CA ASP A 214 -8.44 6.84 3.24
C ASP A 214 -7.28 6.27 4.07
N ALA A 215 -6.08 6.14 3.49
CA ALA A 215 -4.91 5.64 4.20
C ALA A 215 -4.56 6.45 5.45
N SER A 216 -4.02 5.78 6.45
CA SER A 216 -3.68 6.35 7.76
C SER A 216 -2.50 7.33 7.70
N ALA A 217 -1.52 7.07 6.81
CA ALA A 217 -0.32 7.86 6.64
C ALA A 217 -0.10 8.21 5.16
N ILE A 218 -0.10 9.49 4.84
CA ILE A 218 -0.04 9.99 3.47
C ILE A 218 1.28 10.72 3.25
N ALA A 219 2.14 10.19 2.37
CA ALA A 219 3.30 10.91 1.87
C ALA A 219 2.85 11.83 0.73
N THR A 220 3.09 13.13 0.82
CA THR A 220 2.67 14.10 -0.19
C THR A 220 3.73 15.16 -0.43
N LEU A 221 3.66 15.77 -1.60
CA LEU A 221 4.54 16.87 -1.99
C LEU A 221 3.83 18.21 -1.85
N ALA A 222 4.55 19.18 -1.33
CA ALA A 222 4.11 20.58 -1.26
C ALA A 222 5.31 21.53 -1.40
N ARG A 223 5.02 22.79 -1.69
CA ARG A 223 6.03 23.86 -1.77
C ARG A 223 6.02 24.67 -0.47
N PRO A 224 7.08 24.63 0.34
CA PRO A 224 7.22 25.51 1.50
C PRO A 224 7.21 26.99 1.09
N ASP A 225 6.58 27.83 1.92
CA ASP A 225 6.63 29.29 1.74
C ASP A 225 8.09 29.78 1.73
N GLY A 226 8.42 30.61 0.74
CA GLY A 226 9.80 31.10 0.54
C GLY A 226 10.76 30.06 -0.07
N GLY A 227 10.26 28.88 -0.47
CA GLY A 227 11.05 27.88 -1.16
C GLY A 227 11.51 28.32 -2.55
N ALA A 228 12.56 27.67 -3.07
CA ALA A 228 13.08 27.92 -4.41
C ALA A 228 12.02 27.61 -5.48
N GLU A 229 12.18 28.20 -6.67
CA GLU A 229 11.36 27.86 -7.83
C GLU A 229 11.69 26.48 -8.39
N GLY A 230 10.75 25.92 -9.14
CA GLY A 230 10.88 24.64 -9.81
C GLY A 230 10.94 23.45 -8.83
N LEU A 231 11.58 22.37 -9.25
CA LEU A 231 11.64 21.12 -8.50
C LEU A 231 12.43 21.23 -7.18
N ARG A 232 13.42 22.12 -7.12
CA ARG A 232 14.24 22.33 -5.91
C ARG A 232 13.47 22.91 -4.74
N GLY A 233 12.34 23.58 -4.99
CA GLY A 233 11.47 24.11 -3.95
C GLY A 233 10.37 23.15 -3.50
N VAL A 234 10.34 21.92 -4.02
CA VAL A 234 9.36 20.90 -3.61
C VAL A 234 9.92 20.10 -2.44
N ALA A 235 9.09 19.91 -1.40
CA ALA A 235 9.44 19.13 -0.23
C ALA A 235 8.43 18.00 -0.02
N LEU A 236 8.88 16.93 0.65
CA LEU A 236 8.07 15.79 1.04
C LEU A 236 7.53 16.00 2.46
N PHE A 237 6.24 15.73 2.62
CA PHE A 237 5.54 15.79 3.90
C PHE A 237 4.85 14.47 4.19
N LEU A 238 4.82 14.09 5.46
CA LEU A 238 4.03 12.99 5.97
C LEU A 238 2.81 13.55 6.68
N VAL A 239 1.62 13.20 6.20
CA VAL A 239 0.34 13.72 6.70
C VAL A 239 -0.44 12.57 7.33
N PRO A 240 -0.68 12.55 8.65
CA PRO A 240 -1.56 11.58 9.27
C PRO A 240 -3.02 11.89 8.92
N ARG A 241 -3.85 10.88 8.71
CA ARG A 241 -5.29 11.07 8.53
C ARG A 241 -5.96 11.50 9.83
N ILE A 242 -5.53 10.94 10.94
CA ILE A 242 -5.97 11.29 12.30
C ILE A 242 -4.84 12.01 13.01
N ARG A 243 -5.14 13.14 13.62
CA ARG A 243 -4.18 13.91 14.43
C ARG A 243 -3.93 13.23 15.76
N ARG A 244 -2.88 13.67 16.47
CA ARG A 244 -2.52 13.16 17.81
C ARG A 244 -3.61 13.34 18.87
N ASP A 245 -4.49 14.33 18.70
CA ASP A 245 -5.63 14.59 19.58
C ASP A 245 -6.87 13.74 19.23
N GLY A 246 -6.75 12.83 18.27
CA GLY A 246 -7.83 11.97 17.79
C GLY A 246 -8.78 12.62 16.78
N SER A 247 -8.60 13.90 16.46
CA SER A 247 -9.42 14.59 15.46
C SER A 247 -8.99 14.22 14.04
N HIS A 248 -9.95 14.28 13.11
CA HIS A 248 -9.63 14.15 11.69
C HIS A 248 -8.76 15.31 11.21
N ASN A 249 -7.74 15.00 10.42
CA ASN A 249 -6.98 16.04 9.74
C ASN A 249 -7.85 16.66 8.63
N GLY A 250 -7.57 17.91 8.24
CA GLY A 250 -8.37 18.67 7.28
C GLY A 250 -8.25 18.15 5.83
N ILE A 251 -8.49 16.84 5.64
CA ILE A 251 -8.46 16.17 4.33
C ILE A 251 -9.91 15.99 3.89
N SER A 252 -10.26 16.57 2.73
CA SER A 252 -11.58 16.41 2.11
C SER A 252 -11.44 15.59 0.83
N ILE A 253 -12.22 14.54 0.70
CA ILE A 253 -12.25 13.62 -0.46
C ILE A 253 -13.35 14.12 -1.41
N ARG A 254 -13.07 14.08 -2.73
CA ARG A 254 -14.03 14.54 -3.76
C ARG A 254 -14.21 13.50 -4.85
#